data_d681a758af3119220b1c0dac3ecfe9fd
#
_entry.id   d681a758af3119220b1c0dac3ecfe9fd
#
_cell.length_a   1.000
_cell.length_b   1.000
_cell.length_c   1.000
_cell.angle_alpha   90.00
_cell.angle_beta   90.00
_cell.angle_gamma   90.00
#
_symmetry.space_group_name_H-M   'P 1'
#
loop_
_entity.id
_entity.type
_entity.pdbx_description
1 polymer ?
#
loop_
_entity_poly.entity_id
_entity_poly.type
_entity_poly.pdbx_seq_one_letter_code
_entity_poly.pdbx_strand_id
1 'polypeptide(L)'
;MKLINKLSIVVSVYNEEAVLDKFYETILPILEGIDSDYELIFINDGSRDASPAILDRLAMDSKKVKVIHFSRNYGHEAAMIAGIDYSSGDGIVCMDADLQHPPKTLIEMYEKWCEGYDVVEGVKALIRDMK
;
A
#
# COMPACT_ATOMS: atom_id res chain seq x y z
N MET A 1 0.27 -19.02 -15.22
CA MET A 1 0.41 -18.47 -13.86
C MET A 1 1.42 -17.32 -13.86
N LYS A 2 1.06 -16.20 -13.29
CA LYS A 2 1.99 -15.07 -13.16
C LYS A 2 2.65 -15.13 -11.80
N LEU A 3 3.97 -14.98 -11.78
CA LEU A 3 4.72 -14.90 -10.53
C LEU A 3 4.89 -13.44 -10.13
N ILE A 4 4.53 -13.14 -8.91
CA ILE A 4 4.79 -11.84 -8.32
C ILE A 4 5.96 -12.00 -7.37
N ASN A 5 7.11 -11.46 -7.77
CA ASN A 5 8.32 -11.52 -6.95
C ASN A 5 8.31 -10.48 -5.82
N LYS A 6 7.70 -9.33 -6.09
CA LYS A 6 7.58 -8.25 -5.12
C LYS A 6 6.23 -7.56 -5.29
N LEU A 7 5.54 -7.36 -4.17
CA LEU A 7 4.25 -6.68 -4.11
C LEU A 7 4.44 -5.29 -3.51
N SER A 8 3.95 -4.26 -4.20
CA SER A 8 3.93 -2.90 -3.68
C SER A 8 2.53 -2.55 -3.21
N ILE A 9 2.42 -2.13 -1.95
CA ILE A 9 1.16 -1.67 -1.37
C ILE A 9 1.25 -0.16 -1.26
N VAL A 10 0.41 0.55 -1.99
CA VAL A 10 0.36 2.02 -1.97
C VAL A 10 -0.84 2.45 -1.14
N VAL A 11 -0.58 3.20 -0.08
CA VAL A 11 -1.61 3.64 0.87
C VAL A 11 -1.63 5.16 0.93
N SER A 12 -2.74 5.75 0.53
CA SER A 12 -2.93 7.19 0.64
C SER A 12 -3.42 7.53 2.05
N VAL A 13 -2.84 8.57 2.63
CA VAL A 13 -3.13 8.99 4.01
C VAL A 13 -3.42 10.49 4.03
N TYR A 14 -4.58 10.85 4.59
CA TYR A 14 -4.91 12.23 4.87
C TYR A 14 -5.68 12.31 6.18
N ASN A 15 -5.03 12.86 7.22
CA ASN A 15 -5.61 13.00 8.57
C ASN A 15 -6.18 11.69 9.11
N GLU A 16 -5.34 10.64 9.14
CA GLU A 16 -5.72 9.29 9.56
C GLU A 16 -5.05 8.87 10.87
N GLU A 17 -4.68 9.83 11.73
CA GLU A 17 -3.95 9.52 12.97
C GLU A 17 -4.64 8.49 13.85
N ALA A 18 -5.99 8.47 13.84
CA ALA A 18 -6.76 7.57 14.68
C ALA A 18 -6.68 6.09 14.26
N VAL A 19 -6.34 5.82 13.00
CA VAL A 19 -6.42 4.45 12.46
C VAL A 19 -5.09 3.90 11.94
N LEU A 20 -4.05 4.71 11.81
CA LEU A 20 -2.79 4.28 11.20
C LEU A 20 -2.12 3.12 11.93
N ASP A 21 -2.01 3.17 13.25
CA ASP A 21 -1.39 2.09 14.01
C ASP A 21 -2.18 0.79 13.86
N LYS A 22 -3.50 0.88 13.92
CA LYS A 22 -4.38 -0.28 13.74
C LYS A 22 -4.26 -0.85 12.34
N PHE A 23 -4.20 0.01 11.33
CA PHE A 23 -4.02 -0.41 9.95
C PHE A 23 -2.72 -1.19 9.79
N TYR A 24 -1.62 -0.65 10.30
CA TYR A 24 -0.31 -1.28 10.20
C TYR A 24 -0.27 -2.62 10.92
N GLU A 25 -0.79 -2.68 12.15
CA GLU A 25 -0.87 -3.92 12.92
C GLU A 25 -1.70 -5.00 12.22
N THR A 26 -2.69 -4.58 11.45
CA THR A 26 -3.59 -5.51 10.75
C THR A 26 -2.95 -6.00 9.45
N ILE A 27 -2.32 -5.12 8.68
CA ILE A 27 -1.80 -5.49 7.37
C ILE A 27 -0.45 -6.21 7.43
N LEU A 28 0.38 -5.90 8.41
CA LEU A 28 1.74 -6.44 8.49
C LEU A 28 1.80 -7.97 8.52
N PRO A 29 1.03 -8.67 9.37
CA PRO A 29 1.04 -10.13 9.37
C PRO A 29 0.60 -10.74 8.03
N ILE A 30 -0.30 -10.08 7.34
CA ILE A 30 -0.78 -10.52 6.02
C ILE A 30 0.34 -10.43 5.00
N LEU A 31 1.05 -9.31 4.97
CA LEU A 31 2.17 -9.11 4.05
C LEU A 31 3.33 -10.07 4.34
N GLU A 32 3.60 -10.34 5.60
CA GLU A 32 4.64 -11.29 5.99
C GLU A 32 4.28 -12.73 5.65
N GLY A 33 2.98 -13.02 5.49
CA GLY A 33 2.50 -14.36 5.16
C GLY A 33 2.44 -14.68 3.67
N ILE A 34 2.65 -13.71 2.78
CA ILE A 34 2.66 -13.97 1.33
C ILE A 34 4.01 -14.52 0.88
N ASP A 35 4.03 -15.24 -0.24
CA ASP A 35 5.24 -15.88 -0.78
C ASP A 35 6.08 -14.93 -1.64
N SER A 36 5.89 -13.64 -1.50
CA SER A 36 6.61 -12.63 -2.26
C SER A 36 7.26 -11.65 -1.32
N ASP A 37 8.30 -10.96 -1.78
CA ASP A 37 8.78 -9.77 -1.10
C ASP A 37 7.71 -8.69 -1.20
N TYR A 38 7.80 -7.68 -0.37
CA TYR A 38 6.83 -6.58 -0.41
C TYR A 38 7.47 -5.26 0.02
N GLU A 39 6.82 -4.18 -0.34
CA GLU A 39 7.07 -2.85 0.19
C GLU A 39 5.73 -2.19 0.50
N LEU A 40 5.68 -1.45 1.58
CA LEU A 40 4.49 -0.71 2.01
C LEU A 40 4.82 0.77 1.88
N ILE A 41 4.14 1.45 0.95
CA ILE A 41 4.41 2.84 0.62
C ILE A 41 3.23 3.69 1.08
N PHE A 42 3.48 4.54 2.07
CA PHE A 42 2.48 5.50 2.54
C PHE A 42 2.72 6.84 1.86
N ILE A 43 1.68 7.42 1.32
CA ILE A 43 1.71 8.77 0.76
C ILE A 43 0.92 9.68 1.69
N ASN A 44 1.63 10.52 2.41
CA ASN A 44 1.00 11.53 3.26
C ASN A 44 0.59 12.72 2.39
N ASP A 45 -0.70 12.84 2.14
CA ASP A 45 -1.27 13.86 1.27
C ASP A 45 -1.53 15.17 2.03
N GLY A 46 -0.49 15.69 2.65
CA GLY A 46 -0.56 16.98 3.33
C GLY A 46 -1.36 16.97 4.63
N SER A 47 -1.29 15.87 5.41
CA SER A 47 -2.01 15.77 6.67
C SER A 47 -1.60 16.87 7.66
N ARG A 48 -2.57 17.36 8.42
CA ARG A 48 -2.36 18.41 9.44
C ARG A 48 -2.41 17.87 10.87
N ASP A 49 -2.73 16.60 11.04
CA ASP A 49 -2.79 15.93 12.33
C ASP A 49 -1.44 15.24 12.64
N ALA A 50 -1.43 14.24 13.50
CA ALA A 50 -0.23 13.50 13.87
C ALA A 50 0.17 12.43 12.85
N SER A 51 -0.57 12.27 11.73
CA SER A 51 -0.26 11.27 10.72
C SER A 51 1.19 11.29 10.24
N PRO A 52 1.80 12.45 9.90
CA PRO A 52 3.20 12.46 9.44
C PRO A 52 4.17 11.84 10.45
N ALA A 53 4.02 12.16 11.73
CA ALA A 53 4.89 11.62 12.77
C ALA A 53 4.71 10.13 12.97
N ILE A 54 3.46 9.64 12.88
CA ILE A 54 3.15 8.21 12.98
C ILE A 54 3.79 7.47 11.80
N LEU A 55 3.65 7.99 10.60
CA LEU A 55 4.22 7.37 9.40
C LEU A 55 5.75 7.28 9.48
N ASP A 56 6.40 8.34 9.93
CA ASP A 56 7.86 8.33 10.09
C ASP A 56 8.29 7.27 11.11
N ARG A 57 7.54 7.11 12.19
CA ARG A 57 7.81 6.08 13.18
C ARG A 57 7.65 4.67 12.58
N LEU A 58 6.61 4.44 11.78
CA LEU A 58 6.41 3.16 11.10
C LEU A 58 7.53 2.85 10.12
N ALA A 59 8.02 3.87 9.40
CA ALA A 59 9.15 3.71 8.49
C ALA A 59 10.45 3.36 9.20
N MET A 60 10.61 3.79 10.44
CA MET A 60 11.77 3.41 11.26
C MET A 60 11.69 1.98 11.76
N ASP A 61 10.47 1.43 11.87
CA ASP A 61 10.24 0.08 12.35
C ASP A 61 10.67 -0.99 11.32
N SER A 62 10.59 -0.68 10.03
CA SER A 62 10.90 -1.64 8.98
C SER A 62 11.42 -0.94 7.73
N LYS A 63 12.48 -1.50 7.13
CA LYS A 63 13.02 -1.01 5.86
C LYS A 63 12.07 -1.21 4.69
N LYS A 64 11.07 -2.06 4.86
CA LYS A 64 10.05 -2.32 3.83
C LYS A 64 8.95 -1.25 3.84
N VAL A 65 8.90 -0.40 4.86
CA VAL A 65 7.96 0.70 4.95
C VAL A 65 8.62 1.97 4.44
N LYS A 66 7.98 2.62 3.49
CA LYS A 66 8.45 3.87 2.86
C LYS A 66 7.37 4.93 2.97
N VAL A 67 7.78 6.17 3.12
CA VAL A 67 6.84 7.29 3.29
C VAL A 67 7.22 8.41 2.35
N ILE A 68 6.23 8.94 1.66
CA ILE A 68 6.35 10.16 0.86
C ILE A 68 5.45 11.21 1.49
N HIS A 69 6.03 12.36 1.84
CA HIS A 69 5.28 13.48 2.41
C HIS A 69 5.05 14.55 1.36
N PHE A 70 3.79 14.83 1.05
CA PHE A 70 3.44 15.98 0.23
C PHE A 70 3.46 17.25 1.09
N SER A 71 3.89 18.35 0.51
CA SER A 71 3.93 19.64 1.19
C SER A 71 2.56 20.22 1.50
N ARG A 72 1.53 19.75 0.80
CA ARG A 72 0.13 20.14 1.01
C ARG A 72 -0.77 19.04 0.46
N ASN A 73 -2.07 19.19 0.67
CA ASN A 73 -3.05 18.27 0.08
C ASN A 73 -3.15 18.53 -1.43
N TYR A 74 -2.83 17.49 -2.22
CA TYR A 74 -2.96 17.51 -3.68
C TYR A 74 -4.08 16.60 -4.17
N GLY A 75 -4.68 15.81 -3.29
CA GLY A 75 -5.77 14.91 -3.62
C GLY A 75 -5.38 13.45 -3.68
N HIS A 76 -6.38 12.61 -3.53
CA HIS A 76 -6.23 11.15 -3.49
C HIS A 76 -5.56 10.59 -4.75
N GLU A 77 -5.99 11.07 -5.93
CA GLU A 77 -5.43 10.58 -7.20
C GLU A 77 -3.95 10.92 -7.34
N ALA A 78 -3.56 12.14 -6.96
CA ALA A 78 -2.16 12.55 -7.00
C ALA A 78 -1.31 11.67 -6.06
N ALA A 79 -1.84 11.36 -4.89
CA ALA A 79 -1.16 10.47 -3.94
C ALA A 79 -0.97 9.07 -4.51
N MET A 80 -1.99 8.52 -5.15
CA MET A 80 -1.91 7.20 -5.78
C MET A 80 -0.89 7.18 -6.92
N ILE A 81 -0.91 8.19 -7.77
CA ILE A 81 0.06 8.30 -8.88
C ILE A 81 1.49 8.36 -8.34
N ALA A 82 1.73 9.16 -7.31
CA ALA A 82 3.05 9.27 -6.70
C ALA A 82 3.52 7.92 -6.13
N GLY A 83 2.63 7.21 -5.47
CA GLY A 83 2.93 5.89 -4.92
C GLY A 83 3.24 4.87 -6.00
N ILE A 84 2.47 4.86 -7.07
CA ILE A 84 2.69 3.96 -8.21
C ILE A 84 4.03 4.26 -8.87
N ASP A 85 4.34 5.52 -9.10
CA ASP A 85 5.61 5.93 -9.71
C ASP A 85 6.81 5.54 -8.85
N TYR A 86 6.68 5.65 -7.54
CA TYR A 86 7.74 5.30 -6.60
C TYR A 86 7.90 3.79 -6.41
N SER A 87 6.86 3.02 -6.66
CA SER A 87 6.85 1.59 -6.41
C SER A 87 7.82 0.82 -7.29
N SER A 88 8.35 -0.27 -6.77
CA SER A 88 9.29 -1.14 -7.49
C SER A 88 8.78 -2.57 -7.64
N GLY A 89 7.58 -2.87 -7.16
CA GLY A 89 7.03 -4.21 -7.23
C GLY A 89 6.48 -4.58 -8.60
N ASP A 90 6.33 -5.87 -8.83
CA ASP A 90 5.71 -6.42 -10.04
C ASP A 90 4.20 -6.24 -10.01
N GLY A 91 3.62 -6.37 -8.83
CA GLY A 91 2.21 -6.10 -8.58
C GLY A 91 2.05 -4.90 -7.68
N ILE A 92 1.01 -4.11 -7.92
CA ILE A 92 0.73 -2.91 -7.13
C ILE A 92 -0.71 -2.94 -6.66
N VAL A 93 -0.90 -2.76 -5.36
CA VAL A 93 -2.22 -2.61 -4.74
C VAL A 93 -2.31 -1.20 -4.19
N CYS A 94 -3.38 -0.49 -4.54
CA CYS A 94 -3.67 0.82 -3.97
C CYS A 94 -4.85 0.68 -3.02
N MET A 95 -4.71 1.19 -1.80
CA MET A 95 -5.77 1.10 -0.80
C MET A 95 -5.71 2.31 0.14
N ASP A 96 -6.77 2.49 0.90
CA ASP A 96 -6.87 3.53 1.91
C ASP A 96 -6.56 2.96 3.29
N ALA A 97 -6.12 3.82 4.21
CA ALA A 97 -5.75 3.40 5.55
C ALA A 97 -6.94 3.21 6.51
N ASP A 98 -8.14 3.41 6.05
CA ASP A 98 -9.36 3.43 6.88
C ASP A 98 -9.96 2.07 7.22
N LEU A 99 -9.30 0.97 6.81
CA LEU A 99 -9.74 -0.40 7.03
C LEU A 99 -11.13 -0.73 6.43
N GLN A 100 -11.59 0.04 5.45
CA GLN A 100 -12.82 -0.29 4.72
C GLN A 100 -12.67 -1.55 3.90
N HIS A 101 -11.45 -1.89 3.50
CA HIS A 101 -11.17 -3.12 2.77
C HIS A 101 -10.65 -4.17 3.74
N PRO A 102 -11.36 -5.30 3.91
CA PRO A 102 -10.88 -6.35 4.81
C PRO A 102 -9.51 -6.86 4.39
N PRO A 103 -8.62 -7.19 5.33
CA PRO A 103 -7.33 -7.79 5.02
C PRO A 103 -7.44 -9.03 4.12
N LYS A 104 -8.51 -9.78 4.27
CA LYS A 104 -8.82 -10.94 3.46
C LYS A 104 -8.88 -10.60 1.96
N THR A 105 -9.37 -9.41 1.60
CA THR A 105 -9.46 -8.96 0.22
C THR A 105 -8.08 -8.88 -0.43
N LEU A 106 -7.07 -8.43 0.32
CA LEU A 106 -5.70 -8.35 -0.18
C LEU A 106 -5.16 -9.74 -0.52
N ILE A 107 -5.41 -10.74 0.33
CA ILE A 107 -4.97 -12.11 0.10
C ILE A 107 -5.65 -12.68 -1.15
N GLU A 108 -6.96 -12.52 -1.26
CA GLU A 108 -7.72 -12.99 -2.42
C GLU A 108 -7.22 -12.38 -3.71
N MET A 109 -6.90 -11.10 -3.68
CA MET A 109 -6.39 -10.38 -4.83
C MET A 109 -5.02 -10.89 -5.26
N TYR A 110 -4.14 -11.11 -4.30
CA TYR A 110 -2.81 -11.67 -4.54
C TYR A 110 -2.92 -13.06 -5.18
N GLU A 111 -3.80 -13.90 -4.66
CA GLU A 111 -4.04 -15.24 -5.21
C GLU A 111 -4.52 -15.18 -6.66
N LYS A 112 -5.43 -14.24 -6.97
CA LYS A 112 -5.92 -14.07 -8.34
C LYS A 112 -4.83 -13.61 -9.29
N TRP A 113 -3.93 -12.77 -8.85
CA TRP A 113 -2.78 -12.40 -9.68
C TRP A 113 -1.91 -13.61 -9.99
N CYS A 114 -1.67 -14.46 -9.01
CA CYS A 114 -0.90 -15.70 -9.20
C CYS A 114 -1.60 -16.66 -10.16
N GLU A 115 -2.93 -16.57 -10.29
CA GLU A 115 -3.71 -17.31 -11.26
C GLU A 115 -3.70 -16.70 -12.67
N GLY A 116 -3.17 -15.48 -12.83
CA GLY A 116 -2.99 -14.83 -14.12
C GLY A 116 -3.88 -13.64 -14.41
N TYR A 117 -4.65 -13.16 -13.44
CA TYR A 117 -5.47 -11.96 -13.63
C TYR A 117 -4.61 -10.70 -13.55
N ASP A 118 -4.80 -9.78 -14.50
CA ASP A 118 -4.04 -8.52 -14.53
C ASP A 118 -4.65 -7.42 -13.67
N VAL A 119 -5.97 -7.38 -13.59
CA VAL A 119 -6.70 -6.40 -12.80
C VAL A 119 -7.72 -7.14 -11.96
N VAL A 120 -7.80 -6.79 -10.68
CA VAL A 120 -8.72 -7.41 -9.74
C VAL A 120 -9.58 -6.32 -9.11
N GLU A 121 -10.89 -6.52 -9.12
CA GLU A 121 -11.85 -5.59 -8.51
C GLU A 121 -11.89 -5.70 -7.00
N GLY A 122 -12.41 -4.67 -6.35
CA GLY A 122 -12.57 -4.57 -4.91
C GLY A 122 -11.57 -3.63 -4.27
N VAL A 123 -10.31 -3.76 -4.63
CA VAL A 123 -9.24 -2.81 -4.32
C VAL A 123 -8.54 -2.52 -5.63
N LYS A 124 -8.14 -1.29 -5.87
CA LYS A 124 -7.43 -0.95 -7.11
C LYS A 124 -6.10 -1.67 -7.14
N ALA A 125 -5.90 -2.45 -8.18
CA ALA A 125 -4.70 -3.26 -8.33
C ALA A 125 -4.16 -3.17 -9.74
N LEU A 126 -2.85 -3.25 -9.87
CA LEU A 126 -2.17 -3.17 -11.14
C LEU A 126 -0.98 -4.11 -11.13
N ILE A 127 -0.83 -4.90 -12.20
CA ILE A 127 0.38 -5.69 -12.41
C ILE A 127 1.20 -4.97 -13.46
N ARG A 128 2.47 -4.68 -13.13
CA ARG A 128 3.38 -4.06 -14.07
C ARG A 128 3.69 -5.01 -15.21
N ASP A 129 3.99 -4.44 -16.38
CA ASP A 129 4.43 -5.19 -17.52
C ASP A 129 5.73 -5.92 -17.19
N MET A 130 5.66 -7.23 -17.20
CA MET A 130 6.81 -8.10 -16.85
C MET A 130 7.47 -8.60 -18.12
N LYS A 131 8.18 -7.75 -18.73
CA LYS A 131 8.97 -8.12 -19.90
C LYS A 131 10.26 -8.82 -19.50
#